data_6e5a6afd3f7c2105d0294291b9c27eea
#
_entry.id   6e5a6afd3f7c2105d0294291b9c27eea
#
_cell.length_a   1.000
_cell.length_b   1.000
_cell.length_c   1.000
_cell.angle_alpha   90.00
_cell.angle_beta   90.00
_cell.angle_gamma   90.00
#
_symmetry.space_group_name_H-M   'P 1'
#
loop_
_entity.id
_entity.type
_entity.pdbx_description
1 polymer ?
#
loop_
_entity_poly.entity_id
_entity_poly.type
_entity_poly.pdbx_seq_one_letter_code
_entity_poly.pdbx_strand_id
1 'polypeptide(L)'
;MIPKIIHYCWFGPNPIPETEKKCIESWKKFFPDFEFKFWNEDTFNVFSTVYTQQAYEYKKYAFVSDYVRVKVLLEYGGLYLDTDEEVLSSFSKVLETGKNFMGFVTRKFLGCGVMGFHKNHPLMTELLEYYHSHPFLDKNGNIDNIANTTILTDFLVKQGLCMDGTYQEINDIIIYNRDVFYPKKISPTEFRFGPDTIALHYGSSSWMSEKQKKRGNNKIWINVIRPILQNARKVGLKVIGEKRIHKLEVWIRNKLK
;
A
#
# COMPACT_ATOMS: atom_id res chain seq x y z
N MET A 1 -15.73 -13.64 -12.64
CA MET A 1 -14.82 -12.64 -13.27
C MET A 1 -14.75 -11.39 -12.38
N ILE A 2 -13.59 -10.76 -12.29
CA ILE A 2 -13.42 -9.47 -11.59
C ILE A 2 -14.30 -8.44 -12.27
N PRO A 3 -15.15 -7.69 -11.52
CA PRO A 3 -15.99 -6.64 -12.10
C PRO A 3 -15.17 -5.57 -12.83
N LYS A 4 -15.73 -5.04 -13.94
CA LYS A 4 -15.09 -3.98 -14.72
C LYS A 4 -15.27 -2.60 -14.03
N ILE A 5 -14.74 -2.47 -12.84
CA ILE A 5 -14.79 -1.25 -12.02
C ILE A 5 -13.37 -0.95 -11.55
N ILE A 6 -12.94 0.30 -11.68
CA ILE A 6 -11.70 0.81 -11.08
C ILE A 6 -12.04 1.78 -9.96
N HIS A 7 -11.60 1.45 -8.76
CA HIS A 7 -11.71 2.29 -7.58
C HIS A 7 -10.39 3.02 -7.33
N TYR A 8 -10.46 4.29 -6.98
CA TYR A 8 -9.33 5.09 -6.54
C TYR A 8 -9.76 6.13 -5.53
N CYS A 9 -8.84 6.54 -4.66
CA CYS A 9 -9.12 7.42 -3.55
C CYS A 9 -8.26 8.68 -3.60
N TRP A 10 -8.86 9.82 -3.22
CA TRP A 10 -8.12 11.04 -2.90
C TRP A 10 -8.86 11.80 -1.82
N PHE A 11 -8.32 11.82 -0.61
CA PHE A 11 -8.89 12.50 0.55
C PHE A 11 -8.03 13.69 0.95
N GLY A 12 -8.65 14.68 1.61
CA GLY A 12 -8.02 15.90 2.09
C GLY A 12 -8.17 17.07 1.14
N PRO A 13 -7.80 18.28 1.61
CA PRO A 13 -8.15 19.54 0.94
C PRO A 13 -7.31 19.85 -0.31
N ASN A 14 -6.24 19.10 -0.56
CA ASN A 14 -5.36 19.37 -1.68
C ASN A 14 -5.91 18.78 -2.98
N PRO A 15 -5.82 19.47 -4.12
CA PRO A 15 -6.19 18.91 -5.40
C PRO A 15 -5.27 17.74 -5.78
N ILE A 16 -5.76 16.83 -6.62
CA ILE A 16 -4.94 15.75 -7.21
C ILE A 16 -3.80 16.38 -8.01
N PRO A 17 -2.53 16.07 -7.72
CA PRO A 17 -1.38 16.61 -8.44
C PRO A 17 -1.33 16.16 -9.91
N GLU A 18 -0.56 16.87 -10.72
CA GLU A 18 -0.47 16.59 -12.16
C GLU A 18 0.11 15.21 -12.51
N THR A 19 1.02 14.69 -11.67
CA THR A 19 1.57 13.35 -11.86
C THR A 19 0.48 12.29 -11.71
N GLU A 20 -0.31 12.39 -10.65
CA GLU A 20 -1.42 11.48 -10.36
C GLU A 20 -2.53 11.59 -11.40
N LYS A 21 -2.81 12.80 -11.93
CA LYS A 21 -3.75 12.98 -13.04
C LYS A 21 -3.29 12.24 -14.30
N LYS A 22 -1.99 12.32 -14.62
CA LYS A 22 -1.41 11.56 -15.76
C LYS A 22 -1.52 10.05 -15.56
N CYS A 23 -1.34 9.55 -14.34
CA CYS A 23 -1.56 8.15 -14.02
C CYS A 23 -3.02 7.77 -14.31
N ILE A 24 -3.99 8.55 -13.81
CA ILE A 24 -5.42 8.31 -14.04
C ILE A 24 -5.76 8.35 -15.55
N GLU A 25 -5.18 9.26 -16.32
CA GLU A 25 -5.36 9.30 -17.79
C GLU A 25 -4.80 8.03 -18.47
N SER A 26 -3.69 7.47 -17.97
CA SER A 26 -3.17 6.20 -18.50
C SER A 26 -4.16 5.04 -18.34
N TRP A 27 -4.93 5.03 -17.23
CA TRP A 27 -5.94 3.98 -17.00
C TRP A 27 -7.04 4.01 -18.04
N LYS A 28 -7.56 5.19 -18.39
CA LYS A 28 -8.63 5.35 -19.41
C LYS A 28 -8.24 4.75 -20.75
N LYS A 29 -6.96 4.81 -21.11
CA LYS A 29 -6.44 4.22 -22.35
C LYS A 29 -6.51 2.68 -22.35
N PHE A 30 -6.21 2.04 -21.21
CA PHE A 30 -6.11 0.58 -21.14
C PHE A 30 -7.37 -0.10 -20.60
N PHE A 31 -8.30 0.67 -20.02
CA PHE A 31 -9.56 0.19 -19.47
C PHE A 31 -10.77 0.97 -20.01
N PRO A 32 -10.94 1.05 -21.38
CA PRO A 32 -12.00 1.87 -21.97
C PRO A 32 -13.42 1.42 -21.58
N ASP A 33 -13.59 0.14 -21.20
CA ASP A 33 -14.88 -0.46 -20.85
C ASP A 33 -15.12 -0.53 -19.34
N PHE A 34 -14.27 0.09 -18.52
CA PHE A 34 -14.40 0.05 -17.08
C PHE A 34 -15.13 1.29 -16.55
N GLU A 35 -15.92 1.09 -15.52
CA GLU A 35 -16.47 2.18 -14.69
C GLU A 35 -15.37 2.69 -13.76
N PHE A 36 -15.21 4.02 -13.66
CA PHE A 36 -14.26 4.65 -12.75
C PHE A 36 -14.98 5.22 -11.54
N LYS A 37 -14.71 4.70 -10.34
CA LYS A 37 -15.30 5.16 -9.08
C LYS A 37 -14.27 5.92 -8.25
N PHE A 38 -14.45 7.22 -8.22
CA PHE A 38 -13.64 8.12 -7.41
C PHE A 38 -14.21 8.23 -6.00
N TRP A 39 -13.35 8.03 -5.01
CA TRP A 39 -13.70 8.07 -3.59
C TRP A 39 -13.00 9.24 -2.91
N ASN A 40 -13.80 10.13 -2.35
CA ASN A 40 -13.40 11.32 -1.61
C ASN A 40 -14.45 11.62 -0.53
N GLU A 41 -14.40 12.79 0.09
CA GLU A 41 -15.34 13.20 1.14
C GLU A 41 -16.80 13.31 0.66
N ASP A 42 -17.01 13.57 -0.65
CA ASP A 42 -18.37 13.68 -1.22
C ASP A 42 -19.00 12.31 -1.45
N THR A 43 -18.19 11.27 -1.68
CA THR A 43 -18.63 9.92 -2.06
C THR A 43 -18.48 8.90 -0.94
N PHE A 44 -17.72 9.22 0.10
CA PHE A 44 -17.50 8.38 1.26
C PHE A 44 -17.60 9.19 2.56
N ASN A 45 -18.48 8.75 3.47
CA ASN A 45 -18.57 9.36 4.80
C ASN A 45 -17.38 8.95 5.66
N VAL A 46 -16.40 9.83 5.79
CA VAL A 46 -15.16 9.59 6.57
C VAL A 46 -15.43 9.41 8.08
N PHE A 47 -16.61 9.80 8.56
CA PHE A 47 -17.04 9.63 9.95
C PHE A 47 -17.83 8.33 10.17
N SER A 48 -17.94 7.46 9.17
CA SER A 48 -18.70 6.21 9.27
C SER A 48 -18.04 5.16 10.18
N THR A 49 -16.75 5.28 10.49
CA THR A 49 -16.04 4.42 11.45
C THR A 49 -15.09 5.22 12.32
N VAL A 50 -14.78 4.71 13.51
CA VAL A 50 -13.81 5.33 14.42
C VAL A 50 -12.44 5.44 13.77
N TYR A 51 -12.02 4.42 13.01
CA TYR A 51 -10.73 4.40 12.32
C TYR A 51 -10.61 5.54 11.30
N THR A 52 -11.57 5.65 10.39
CA THR A 52 -11.54 6.65 9.31
C THR A 52 -11.71 8.07 9.86
N GLN A 53 -12.59 8.26 10.86
CA GLN A 53 -12.76 9.54 11.54
C GLN A 53 -11.44 10.02 12.15
N GLN A 54 -10.82 9.19 12.99
CA GLN A 54 -9.56 9.53 13.65
C GLN A 54 -8.44 9.79 12.64
N ALA A 55 -8.29 8.94 11.62
CA ALA A 55 -7.29 9.13 10.58
C ALA A 55 -7.50 10.46 9.83
N TYR A 56 -8.74 10.81 9.53
CA TYR A 56 -9.10 12.06 8.84
C TYR A 56 -8.84 13.28 9.70
N GLU A 57 -9.28 13.30 10.97
CA GLU A 57 -9.05 14.39 11.93
C GLU A 57 -7.55 14.65 12.15
N TYR A 58 -6.74 13.59 12.16
CA TYR A 58 -5.28 13.70 12.24
C TYR A 58 -4.59 13.99 10.90
N LYS A 59 -5.37 14.28 9.84
CA LYS A 59 -4.87 14.60 8.47
C LYS A 59 -4.00 13.47 7.90
N LYS A 60 -4.31 12.23 8.25
CA LYS A 60 -3.64 11.02 7.75
C LYS A 60 -4.48 10.37 6.64
N TYR A 61 -4.72 11.11 5.59
CA TYR A 61 -5.64 10.78 4.51
C TYR A 61 -5.34 9.46 3.80
N ALA A 62 -4.05 9.09 3.69
CA ALA A 62 -3.67 7.79 3.14
C ALA A 62 -4.23 6.60 3.95
N PHE A 63 -4.37 6.74 5.27
CA PHE A 63 -4.99 5.70 6.10
C PHE A 63 -6.51 5.65 5.94
N VAL A 64 -7.15 6.75 5.59
CA VAL A 64 -8.56 6.73 5.14
C VAL A 64 -8.67 5.92 3.85
N SER A 65 -7.78 6.16 2.87
CA SER A 65 -7.72 5.38 1.62
C SER A 65 -7.44 3.90 1.88
N ASP A 66 -6.61 3.55 2.87
CA ASP A 66 -6.33 2.16 3.27
C ASP A 66 -7.59 1.41 3.71
N TYR A 67 -8.47 2.06 4.46
CA TYR A 67 -9.77 1.50 4.82
C TYR A 67 -10.71 1.41 3.62
N VAL A 68 -10.82 2.51 2.86
CA VAL A 68 -11.78 2.61 1.76
C VAL A 68 -11.48 1.59 0.66
N ARG A 69 -10.19 1.36 0.30
CA ARG A 69 -9.82 0.35 -0.71
C ARG A 69 -10.31 -1.06 -0.34
N VAL A 70 -10.21 -1.43 0.93
CA VAL A 70 -10.70 -2.73 1.42
C VAL A 70 -12.22 -2.80 1.35
N LYS A 71 -12.90 -1.74 1.84
CA LYS A 71 -14.35 -1.66 1.84
C LYS A 71 -14.95 -1.75 0.44
N VAL A 72 -14.41 -0.98 -0.51
CA VAL A 72 -14.97 -0.94 -1.86
C VAL A 72 -14.71 -2.22 -2.64
N LEU A 73 -13.56 -2.86 -2.46
CA LEU A 73 -13.29 -4.16 -3.04
C LEU A 73 -14.19 -5.24 -2.44
N LEU A 74 -14.51 -5.16 -1.14
CA LEU A 74 -15.50 -6.07 -0.54
C LEU A 74 -16.90 -5.87 -1.13
N GLU A 75 -17.34 -4.62 -1.22
CA GLU A 75 -18.74 -4.29 -1.57
C GLU A 75 -19.03 -4.40 -3.07
N TYR A 76 -18.06 -4.07 -3.91
CA TYR A 76 -18.27 -4.00 -5.36
C TYR A 76 -17.40 -5.01 -6.12
N GLY A 77 -16.26 -5.44 -5.57
CA GLY A 77 -15.21 -6.09 -6.33
C GLY A 77 -14.57 -5.12 -7.32
N GLY A 78 -13.79 -5.62 -8.27
CA GLY A 78 -13.12 -4.81 -9.28
C GLY A 78 -11.64 -4.60 -9.02
N LEU A 79 -11.08 -3.56 -9.60
CA LEU A 79 -9.70 -3.15 -9.41
C LEU A 79 -9.63 -1.98 -8.44
N TYR A 80 -8.62 -1.95 -7.61
CA TYR A 80 -8.20 -0.75 -6.90
C TYR A 80 -6.83 -0.32 -7.45
N LEU A 81 -6.71 0.96 -7.79
CA LEU A 81 -5.45 1.58 -8.21
C LEU A 81 -5.15 2.79 -7.33
N ASP A 82 -3.95 2.86 -6.76
CA ASP A 82 -3.47 4.10 -6.13
C ASP A 82 -3.29 5.18 -7.21
N THR A 83 -3.57 6.43 -6.87
CA THR A 83 -3.54 7.54 -7.85
C THR A 83 -2.17 7.78 -8.48
N ASP A 84 -1.10 7.28 -7.87
CA ASP A 84 0.27 7.32 -8.37
C ASP A 84 0.74 6.02 -9.05
N GLU A 85 -0.22 5.18 -9.48
CA GLU A 85 0.02 4.01 -10.33
C GLU A 85 -0.21 4.37 -11.80
N GLU A 86 0.83 4.35 -12.63
CA GLU A 86 0.70 4.48 -14.08
C GLU A 86 0.50 3.11 -14.71
N VAL A 87 -0.50 2.98 -15.59
CA VAL A 87 -0.70 1.77 -16.39
C VAL A 87 0.07 1.93 -17.69
N LEU A 88 0.99 0.99 -17.94
CA LEU A 88 1.92 1.02 -19.09
C LEU A 88 1.49 0.10 -20.22
N SER A 89 0.74 -0.97 -19.89
CA SER A 89 0.26 -1.94 -20.88
C SER A 89 -1.03 -2.62 -20.41
N SER A 90 -1.61 -3.46 -21.28
CA SER A 90 -2.88 -4.13 -21.02
C SER A 90 -2.81 -5.09 -19.84
N PHE A 91 -3.85 -5.05 -19.00
CA PHE A 91 -4.09 -6.01 -17.91
C PHE A 91 -4.79 -7.29 -18.40
N SER A 92 -5.00 -7.48 -19.71
CA SER A 92 -5.76 -8.62 -20.27
C SER A 92 -5.29 -9.95 -19.70
N LYS A 93 -3.98 -10.24 -19.74
CA LYS A 93 -3.41 -11.50 -19.25
C LYS A 93 -3.69 -11.74 -17.76
N VAL A 94 -3.72 -10.68 -16.95
CA VAL A 94 -4.01 -10.77 -15.52
C VAL A 94 -5.50 -11.00 -15.28
N LEU A 95 -6.36 -10.28 -16.01
CA LEU A 95 -7.82 -10.36 -15.88
C LEU A 95 -8.40 -11.66 -16.46
N GLU A 96 -7.80 -12.20 -17.54
CA GLU A 96 -8.20 -13.46 -18.18
C GLU A 96 -8.01 -14.68 -17.26
N THR A 97 -7.14 -14.59 -16.25
CA THR A 97 -7.01 -15.64 -15.21
C THR A 97 -8.32 -15.85 -14.46
N GLY A 98 -9.18 -14.82 -14.40
CA GLY A 98 -10.41 -14.83 -13.61
C GLY A 98 -10.18 -14.90 -12.09
N LYS A 99 -8.94 -14.91 -11.61
CA LYS A 99 -8.58 -14.99 -10.18
C LYS A 99 -8.37 -13.61 -9.58
N ASN A 100 -8.48 -13.54 -8.25
CA ASN A 100 -8.05 -12.37 -7.49
C ASN A 100 -6.54 -12.20 -7.60
N PHE A 101 -6.04 -10.96 -7.53
CA PHE A 101 -4.61 -10.72 -7.67
C PHE A 101 -4.10 -9.49 -6.95
N MET A 102 -2.82 -9.54 -6.68
CA MET A 102 -1.98 -8.43 -6.20
C MET A 102 -0.51 -8.76 -6.47
N GLY A 103 0.42 -7.96 -6.00
CA GLY A 103 1.84 -8.21 -6.24
C GLY A 103 2.75 -7.81 -5.09
N PHE A 104 3.98 -8.31 -5.13
CA PHE A 104 5.03 -7.88 -4.23
C PHE A 104 5.54 -6.47 -4.57
N VAL A 105 5.66 -5.60 -3.58
CA VAL A 105 6.46 -4.36 -3.68
C VAL A 105 7.92 -4.64 -3.39
N THR A 106 8.16 -5.49 -2.41
CA THR A 106 9.50 -5.98 -2.03
C THR A 106 9.39 -7.44 -1.63
N ARG A 107 10.53 -8.11 -1.41
CA ARG A 107 10.52 -9.47 -0.84
C ARG A 107 9.93 -9.56 0.58
N LYS A 108 9.55 -8.45 1.20
CA LYS A 108 9.05 -8.39 2.57
C LYS A 108 7.61 -7.88 2.67
N PHE A 109 7.09 -7.29 1.63
CA PHE A 109 5.76 -6.65 1.65
C PHE A 109 5.04 -6.81 0.32
N LEU A 110 3.76 -7.08 0.42
CA LEU A 110 2.81 -6.97 -0.68
C LEU A 110 2.46 -5.51 -0.94
N GLY A 111 2.10 -5.20 -2.18
CA GLY A 111 1.59 -3.89 -2.57
C GLY A 111 0.07 -3.83 -2.49
N CYS A 112 -0.43 -2.69 -2.04
CA CYS A 112 -1.86 -2.41 -2.01
C CYS A 112 -2.27 -1.35 -3.06
N GLY A 113 -1.31 -0.87 -3.85
CA GLY A 113 -1.56 0.11 -4.90
C GLY A 113 -2.23 -0.48 -6.15
N VAL A 114 -2.02 -1.77 -6.41
CA VAL A 114 -2.70 -2.53 -7.47
C VAL A 114 -3.29 -3.78 -6.87
N MET A 115 -4.63 -3.87 -6.85
CA MET A 115 -5.36 -5.02 -6.34
C MET A 115 -6.57 -5.31 -7.24
N GLY A 116 -6.82 -6.60 -7.53
CA GLY A 116 -8.01 -7.04 -8.25
C GLY A 116 -8.73 -8.12 -7.46
N PHE A 117 -10.00 -7.89 -7.10
CA PHE A 117 -10.77 -8.82 -6.26
C PHE A 117 -12.20 -8.98 -6.74
N HIS A 118 -12.72 -10.18 -6.55
CA HIS A 118 -14.16 -10.45 -6.64
C HIS A 118 -14.86 -9.78 -5.45
N LYS A 119 -16.11 -9.42 -5.67
CA LYS A 119 -17.01 -8.96 -4.60
C LYS A 119 -17.14 -10.01 -3.50
N ASN A 120 -17.23 -9.56 -2.25
CA ASN A 120 -17.41 -10.41 -1.06
C ASN A 120 -16.25 -11.40 -0.81
N HIS A 121 -15.02 -11.04 -1.24
CA HIS A 121 -13.87 -11.90 -1.00
C HIS A 121 -13.53 -11.99 0.49
N PRO A 122 -13.28 -13.22 1.05
CA PRO A 122 -13.05 -13.41 2.50
C PRO A 122 -11.91 -12.58 3.07
N LEU A 123 -10.78 -12.46 2.35
CA LEU A 123 -9.66 -11.64 2.79
C LEU A 123 -10.05 -10.18 3.00
N MET A 124 -10.93 -9.62 2.16
CA MET A 124 -11.41 -8.23 2.34
C MET A 124 -12.32 -8.11 3.55
N THR A 125 -13.10 -9.15 3.87
CA THR A 125 -13.90 -9.21 5.10
C THR A 125 -13.00 -9.20 6.34
N GLU A 126 -12.00 -10.09 6.39
CA GLU A 126 -11.05 -10.17 7.51
C GLU A 126 -10.29 -8.84 7.72
N LEU A 127 -9.87 -8.19 6.63
CA LEU A 127 -9.19 -6.89 6.70
C LEU A 127 -10.12 -5.78 7.21
N LEU A 128 -11.40 -5.79 6.80
CA LEU A 128 -12.36 -4.81 7.26
C LEU A 128 -12.67 -4.99 8.75
N GLU A 129 -12.81 -6.23 9.23
CA GLU A 129 -12.96 -6.58 10.65
C GLU A 129 -11.75 -6.14 11.48
N TYR A 130 -10.55 -6.28 10.92
CA TYR A 130 -9.34 -5.73 11.55
C TYR A 130 -9.49 -4.24 11.80
N TYR A 131 -9.88 -3.43 10.80
CA TYR A 131 -10.06 -1.99 10.95
C TYR A 131 -11.17 -1.62 11.94
N HIS A 132 -12.23 -2.43 12.02
CA HIS A 132 -13.31 -2.20 13.00
C HIS A 132 -12.85 -2.47 14.44
N SER A 133 -11.94 -3.41 14.63
CA SER A 133 -11.42 -3.79 15.95
C SER A 133 -10.15 -3.03 16.37
N HIS A 134 -9.50 -2.33 15.45
CA HIS A 134 -8.25 -1.60 15.67
C HIS A 134 -8.43 -0.12 15.31
N PRO A 135 -8.81 0.74 16.26
CA PRO A 135 -8.90 2.19 16.05
C PRO A 135 -7.55 2.76 15.58
N PHE A 136 -7.58 3.86 14.84
CA PHE A 136 -6.36 4.55 14.39
C PHE A 136 -5.52 5.14 15.53
N LEU A 137 -6.17 5.44 16.66
CA LEU A 137 -5.50 5.82 17.92
C LEU A 137 -5.55 4.66 18.90
N ASP A 138 -4.43 4.37 19.55
CA ASP A 138 -4.36 3.44 20.67
C ASP A 138 -5.09 4.00 21.91
N LYS A 139 -5.21 3.18 22.96
CA LYS A 139 -5.85 3.57 24.23
C LYS A 139 -5.19 4.77 24.93
N ASN A 140 -3.97 5.12 24.55
CA ASN A 140 -3.21 6.25 25.08
C ASN A 140 -3.25 7.47 24.15
N GLY A 141 -4.03 7.42 23.07
CA GLY A 141 -4.12 8.47 22.06
C GLY A 141 -2.92 8.55 21.10
N ASN A 142 -2.06 7.53 21.07
CA ASN A 142 -0.97 7.50 20.09
C ASN A 142 -1.49 6.94 18.76
N ILE A 143 -0.94 7.47 17.66
CA ILE A 143 -1.26 6.98 16.34
C ILE A 143 -0.72 5.56 16.15
N ASP A 144 -1.62 4.61 15.90
CA ASP A 144 -1.29 3.30 15.38
C ASP A 144 -1.22 3.42 13.85
N ASN A 145 -0.01 3.54 13.32
CA ASN A 145 0.25 3.77 11.91
C ASN A 145 0.80 2.53 11.20
N ILE A 146 0.24 1.35 11.52
CA ILE A 146 0.55 0.13 10.78
C ILE A 146 -0.01 0.29 9.36
N ALA A 147 0.88 0.24 8.37
CA ALA A 147 0.49 0.37 6.98
C ALA A 147 -0.33 -0.84 6.52
N ASN A 148 -1.30 -0.62 5.63
CA ASN A 148 -2.13 -1.67 5.03
C ASN A 148 -1.29 -2.81 4.43
N THR A 149 -0.17 -2.49 3.78
CA THR A 149 0.80 -3.46 3.25
C THR A 149 1.31 -4.44 4.31
N THR A 150 1.52 -3.99 5.54
CA THR A 150 1.96 -4.85 6.65
C THR A 150 0.83 -5.76 7.10
N ILE A 151 -0.35 -5.18 7.34
CA ILE A 151 -1.54 -5.92 7.79
C ILE A 151 -1.87 -7.05 6.80
N LEU A 152 -2.00 -6.68 5.53
CA LEU A 152 -2.32 -7.62 4.45
C LEU A 152 -1.25 -8.72 4.30
N THR A 153 0.03 -8.34 4.35
CA THR A 153 1.13 -9.30 4.28
C THR A 153 1.05 -10.30 5.42
N ASP A 154 0.82 -9.84 6.65
CA ASP A 154 0.71 -10.70 7.84
C ASP A 154 -0.48 -11.67 7.75
N PHE A 155 -1.61 -11.23 7.19
CA PHE A 155 -2.77 -12.11 6.95
C PHE A 155 -2.42 -13.22 5.94
N LEU A 156 -1.81 -12.89 4.82
CA LEU A 156 -1.49 -13.89 3.79
C LEU A 156 -0.32 -14.81 4.20
N VAL A 157 0.64 -14.32 4.98
CA VAL A 157 1.70 -15.17 5.56
C VAL A 157 1.11 -16.24 6.47
N LYS A 158 0.10 -15.91 7.27
CA LYS A 158 -0.64 -16.91 8.09
C LYS A 158 -1.37 -17.93 7.24
N GLN A 159 -1.72 -17.60 6.00
CA GLN A 159 -2.37 -18.48 5.02
C GLN A 159 -1.35 -19.26 4.14
N GLY A 160 -0.05 -19.10 4.37
CA GLY A 160 1.01 -19.87 3.69
C GLY A 160 1.80 -19.10 2.63
N LEU A 161 1.63 -17.76 2.53
CA LEU A 161 2.46 -16.95 1.62
C LEU A 161 3.94 -17.04 1.99
N CYS A 162 4.78 -17.42 1.03
CA CYS A 162 6.24 -17.38 1.16
C CYS A 162 6.76 -15.99 0.81
N MET A 163 7.56 -15.39 1.71
CA MET A 163 8.11 -14.04 1.53
C MET A 163 9.42 -14.05 0.76
N ASP A 164 9.40 -14.56 -0.47
CA ASP A 164 10.56 -14.67 -1.38
C ASP A 164 10.51 -13.70 -2.58
N GLY A 165 9.34 -13.10 -2.83
CA GLY A 165 9.11 -12.14 -3.91
C GLY A 165 8.85 -12.79 -5.28
N THR A 166 8.66 -14.12 -5.33
CA THR A 166 8.34 -14.86 -6.55
C THR A 166 6.83 -14.94 -6.78
N TYR A 167 6.44 -15.29 -8.01
CA TYR A 167 5.05 -15.60 -8.33
C TYR A 167 4.54 -16.76 -7.47
N GLN A 168 3.35 -16.60 -6.89
CA GLN A 168 2.70 -17.61 -6.05
C GLN A 168 1.19 -17.55 -6.24
N GLU A 169 0.54 -18.65 -5.92
CA GLU A 169 -0.92 -18.72 -5.76
C GLU A 169 -1.23 -19.14 -4.33
N ILE A 170 -2.02 -18.33 -3.64
CA ILE A 170 -2.50 -18.61 -2.28
C ILE A 170 -4.02 -18.61 -2.33
N ASN A 171 -4.61 -19.81 -2.09
CA ASN A 171 -6.04 -20.02 -2.28
C ASN A 171 -6.47 -19.65 -3.72
N ASP A 172 -7.29 -18.63 -3.88
CA ASP A 172 -7.77 -18.09 -5.17
C ASP A 172 -7.13 -16.75 -5.53
N ILE A 173 -5.99 -16.40 -4.89
CA ILE A 173 -5.27 -15.14 -5.12
C ILE A 173 -3.95 -15.42 -5.81
N ILE A 174 -3.71 -14.78 -6.95
CA ILE A 174 -2.39 -14.74 -7.59
C ILE A 174 -1.58 -13.60 -6.99
N ILE A 175 -0.40 -13.93 -6.49
CA ILE A 175 0.59 -12.96 -6.03
C ILE A 175 1.70 -12.86 -7.07
N TYR A 176 1.69 -11.77 -7.81
CA TYR A 176 2.70 -11.52 -8.85
C TYR A 176 4.04 -11.10 -8.23
N ASN A 177 5.13 -11.42 -8.92
CA ASN A 177 6.42 -10.84 -8.58
C ASN A 177 6.37 -9.31 -8.73
N ARG A 178 7.33 -8.62 -8.07
CA ARG A 178 7.30 -7.16 -8.01
C ARG A 178 7.35 -6.46 -9.37
N ASP A 179 8.03 -7.07 -10.35
CA ASP A 179 8.33 -6.38 -11.62
C ASP A 179 7.09 -6.22 -12.49
N VAL A 180 5.98 -6.91 -12.17
CA VAL A 180 4.71 -6.77 -12.89
C VAL A 180 4.04 -5.42 -12.60
N PHE A 181 3.94 -5.01 -11.32
CA PHE A 181 3.24 -3.78 -10.91
C PHE A 181 4.16 -2.73 -10.29
N TYR A 182 5.27 -3.16 -9.69
CA TYR A 182 6.15 -2.31 -8.87
C TYR A 182 7.61 -2.43 -9.33
N PRO A 183 7.94 -2.09 -10.59
CA PRO A 183 9.29 -2.24 -11.12
C PRO A 183 10.30 -1.49 -10.26
N LYS A 184 11.52 -2.04 -10.21
CA LYS A 184 12.56 -1.51 -9.30
C LYS A 184 13.00 -0.11 -9.72
N LYS A 185 12.87 0.84 -8.81
CA LYS A 185 13.45 2.17 -8.97
C LYS A 185 14.98 2.09 -8.86
N ILE A 186 15.68 2.54 -9.88
CA ILE A 186 17.16 2.55 -9.97
C ILE A 186 17.69 3.91 -9.51
N SER A 187 17.06 4.99 -9.96
CA SER A 187 17.37 6.37 -9.62
C SER A 187 16.08 7.17 -9.38
N PRO A 188 16.13 8.43 -8.95
CA PRO A 188 14.90 9.23 -8.76
C PRO A 188 13.96 9.28 -9.97
N THR A 189 14.49 9.14 -11.18
CA THR A 189 13.75 9.25 -12.44
C THR A 189 13.79 7.98 -13.30
N GLU A 190 14.44 6.91 -12.83
CA GLU A 190 14.69 5.72 -13.64
C GLU A 190 14.18 4.47 -12.96
N PHE A 191 13.51 3.62 -13.73
CA PHE A 191 12.97 2.33 -13.29
C PHE A 191 13.50 1.20 -14.19
N ARG A 192 13.65 0.02 -13.60
CA ARG A 192 13.96 -1.20 -14.35
C ARG A 192 12.67 -1.89 -14.69
N PHE A 193 12.32 -1.88 -15.96
CA PHE A 193 11.17 -2.60 -16.49
C PHE A 193 11.57 -4.04 -16.87
N GLY A 194 10.68 -4.98 -16.60
CA GLY A 194 10.74 -6.35 -17.10
C GLY A 194 9.81 -6.53 -18.31
N PRO A 195 9.86 -7.69 -18.98
CA PRO A 195 9.00 -7.98 -20.14
C PRO A 195 7.50 -8.05 -19.75
N ASP A 196 7.21 -8.36 -18.49
CA ASP A 196 5.83 -8.49 -17.97
C ASP A 196 5.38 -7.28 -17.14
N THR A 197 6.12 -6.17 -17.19
CA THR A 197 5.73 -4.95 -16.47
C THR A 197 4.51 -4.32 -17.12
N ILE A 198 3.43 -4.17 -16.36
CA ILE A 198 2.16 -3.60 -16.82
C ILE A 198 1.75 -2.34 -16.07
N ALA A 199 2.32 -2.09 -14.89
CA ALA A 199 2.09 -0.88 -14.13
C ALA A 199 3.39 -0.35 -13.49
N LEU A 200 3.38 0.91 -13.11
CA LEU A 200 4.48 1.61 -12.45
C LEU A 200 3.97 2.44 -11.29
N HIS A 201 4.44 2.12 -10.09
CA HIS A 201 4.19 2.91 -8.89
C HIS A 201 5.27 3.98 -8.70
N TYR A 202 4.87 5.24 -8.76
CA TYR A 202 5.80 6.36 -8.55
C TYR A 202 6.23 6.50 -7.08
N GLY A 203 5.39 6.06 -6.15
CA GLY A 203 5.66 6.10 -4.72
C GLY A 203 5.75 7.52 -4.20
N SER A 204 4.74 8.34 -4.48
CA SER A 204 4.66 9.76 -4.03
C SER A 204 4.73 9.89 -2.51
N SER A 205 4.55 8.77 -1.79
CA SER A 205 4.69 8.70 -0.33
C SER A 205 3.90 9.81 0.39
N SER A 206 2.66 10.02 -0.04
CA SER A 206 1.77 11.08 0.49
C SER A 206 1.54 10.96 2.01
N TRP A 207 1.70 9.76 2.56
CA TRP A 207 1.62 9.45 3.99
C TRP A 207 2.83 9.90 4.82
N MET A 208 3.97 10.22 4.15
CA MET A 208 5.19 10.66 4.82
C MET A 208 5.16 12.16 5.10
N SER A 209 5.67 12.55 6.27
CA SER A 209 5.91 13.97 6.56
C SER A 209 6.99 14.54 5.64
N GLU A 210 6.97 15.86 5.38
CA GLU A 210 8.01 16.54 4.60
C GLU A 210 9.42 16.31 5.15
N LYS A 211 9.56 16.22 6.49
CA LYS A 211 10.82 15.88 7.16
C LYS A 211 11.30 14.47 6.81
N GLN A 212 10.38 13.50 6.72
CA GLN A 212 10.68 12.13 6.30
C GLN A 212 11.05 12.05 4.82
N LYS A 213 10.32 12.76 3.95
CA LYS A 213 10.63 12.85 2.51
C LYS A 213 12.02 13.47 2.27
N LYS A 214 12.32 14.59 2.92
CA LYS A 214 13.64 15.23 2.84
C LYS A 214 14.76 14.29 3.30
N ARG A 215 14.53 13.55 4.40
CA ARG A 215 15.49 12.56 4.89
C ARG A 215 15.64 11.38 3.93
N GLY A 216 14.54 10.90 3.35
CA GLY A 216 14.54 9.82 2.35
C GLY A 216 15.29 10.18 1.07
N ASN A 217 15.38 11.47 0.71
CA ASN A 217 16.11 11.96 -0.46
C ASN A 217 17.54 12.41 -0.16
N ASN A 218 17.96 12.42 1.10
CA ASN A 218 19.31 12.85 1.49
C ASN A 218 20.31 11.73 1.22
N LYS A 219 21.27 11.98 0.29
CA LYS A 219 22.30 11.00 -0.12
C LYS A 219 23.16 10.52 1.06
N ILE A 220 23.52 11.41 1.99
CA ILE A 220 24.30 11.06 3.18
C ILE A 220 23.48 10.13 4.08
N TRP A 221 22.19 10.43 4.26
CA TRP A 221 21.30 9.55 5.02
C TRP A 221 21.21 8.16 4.39
N ILE A 222 21.00 8.08 3.08
CA ILE A 222 20.78 6.82 2.36
C ILE A 222 22.06 5.98 2.36
N ASN A 223 23.20 6.60 2.02
CA ASN A 223 24.43 5.87 1.71
C ASN A 223 25.34 5.66 2.92
N VAL A 224 25.20 6.47 3.98
CA VAL A 224 26.07 6.43 5.16
C VAL A 224 25.28 6.12 6.43
N ILE A 225 24.36 7.00 6.81
CA ILE A 225 23.71 6.91 8.14
C ILE A 225 22.80 5.68 8.23
N ARG A 226 21.94 5.46 7.24
CA ARG A 226 21.00 4.34 7.22
C ARG A 226 21.71 2.96 7.26
N PRO A 227 22.73 2.68 6.45
CA PRO A 227 23.50 1.43 6.55
C PRO A 227 24.17 1.22 7.91
N ILE A 228 24.75 2.27 8.49
CA ILE A 228 25.35 2.20 9.83
C ILE A 228 24.29 1.82 10.88
N LEU A 229 23.14 2.49 10.88
CA LEU A 229 22.06 2.18 11.82
C LEU A 229 21.49 0.77 11.61
N GLN A 230 21.37 0.32 10.36
CA GLN A 230 20.93 -1.05 10.04
C GLN A 230 21.92 -2.10 10.54
N ASN A 231 23.23 -1.86 10.38
CA ASN A 231 24.25 -2.76 10.90
C ASN A 231 24.30 -2.76 12.41
N ALA A 232 24.21 -1.59 13.05
CA ALA A 232 24.11 -1.49 14.51
C ALA A 232 22.90 -2.24 15.05
N ARG A 233 21.73 -2.14 14.37
CA ARG A 233 20.54 -2.90 14.72
C ARG A 233 20.74 -4.42 14.58
N LYS A 234 21.36 -4.86 13.48
CA LYS A 234 21.66 -6.29 13.26
C LYS A 234 22.57 -6.86 14.37
N VAL A 235 23.61 -6.11 14.73
CA VAL A 235 24.51 -6.49 15.84
C VAL A 235 23.74 -6.49 17.17
N GLY A 236 22.98 -5.44 17.46
CA GLY A 236 22.16 -5.36 18.64
C GLY A 236 21.16 -6.52 18.79
N LEU A 237 20.48 -6.91 17.70
CA LEU A 237 19.57 -8.06 17.69
C LEU A 237 20.28 -9.37 18.11
N LYS A 238 21.53 -9.56 17.65
CA LYS A 238 22.33 -10.75 18.00
C LYS A 238 22.80 -10.73 19.45
N VAL A 239 23.12 -9.55 20.01
CA VAL A 239 23.78 -9.42 21.33
C VAL A 239 22.76 -9.30 22.46
N ILE A 240 21.72 -8.49 22.31
CA ILE A 240 20.78 -8.17 23.39
C ILE A 240 19.35 -8.63 23.15
N GLY A 241 19.09 -9.22 21.99
CA GLY A 241 17.80 -9.78 21.61
C GLY A 241 16.74 -8.77 21.19
N GLU A 242 15.71 -9.25 20.52
CA GLU A 242 14.70 -8.43 19.85
C GLU A 242 13.88 -7.56 20.83
N LYS A 243 13.43 -8.12 21.93
CA LYS A 243 12.62 -7.40 22.95
C LYS A 243 13.34 -6.18 23.52
N ARG A 244 14.66 -6.27 23.75
CA ARG A 244 15.45 -5.16 24.30
C ARG A 244 15.76 -4.11 23.23
N ILE A 245 16.04 -4.52 21.99
CA ILE A 245 16.22 -3.59 20.86
C ILE A 245 14.93 -2.82 20.64
N HIS A 246 13.79 -3.47 20.63
CA HIS A 246 12.50 -2.78 20.45
C HIS A 246 12.25 -1.73 21.53
N LYS A 247 12.49 -2.06 22.81
CA LYS A 247 12.39 -1.08 23.90
C LYS A 247 13.32 0.12 23.72
N LEU A 248 14.56 -0.11 23.27
CA LEU A 248 15.53 0.95 23.01
C LEU A 248 15.09 1.83 21.83
N GLU A 249 14.59 1.25 20.76
CA GLU A 249 14.07 1.98 19.59
C GLU A 249 12.87 2.86 19.96
N VAL A 250 11.94 2.35 20.78
CA VAL A 250 10.80 3.12 21.30
C VAL A 250 11.28 4.27 22.18
N TRP A 251 12.21 4.02 23.09
CA TRP A 251 12.78 5.06 23.96
C TRP A 251 13.48 6.17 23.16
N ILE A 252 14.33 5.81 22.17
CA ILE A 252 15.00 6.77 21.28
C ILE A 252 13.95 7.60 20.51
N ARG A 253 12.92 6.94 19.97
CA ARG A 253 11.84 7.61 19.22
C ARG A 253 11.11 8.64 20.07
N ASN A 254 10.85 8.32 21.34
CA ASN A 254 10.16 9.23 22.26
C ASN A 254 11.04 10.41 22.71
N LYS A 255 12.36 10.25 22.75
CA LYS A 255 13.29 11.36 23.07
C LYS A 255 13.60 12.28 21.88
N LEU A 256 13.36 11.83 20.64
CA LEU A 256 13.62 12.60 19.41
C LEU A 256 12.35 13.29 18.85
N LYS A 257 11.22 13.16 19.53
CA LYS A 257 10.00 13.97 19.29
C LYS A 257 10.12 15.30 20.02
#